data_c4e76bf5d48fc95352cfe93579066612
#
_entry.id   c4e76bf5d48fc95352cfe93579066612
#
_cell.length_a   1.000
_cell.length_b   1.000
_cell.length_c   1.000
_cell.angle_alpha   90.00
_cell.angle_beta   90.00
_cell.angle_gamma   90.00
#
_symmetry.space_group_name_H-M   'P 1'
#
loop_
_entity.id
_entity.type
_entity.pdbx_description
1 polymer ?
#
loop_
_entity_poly.entity_id
_entity_poly.type
_entity_poly.pdbx_seq_one_letter_code
_entity_poly.pdbx_strand_id
1 'polypeptide(L)'
;MGNLQERFIMNFITDHRYRYILEGLKVTLIVTFFALILGVVLGFVIAIIRSTHDKTGKMKILNFICNLYITVIRGTPVVVQLLIIYFVIFGSSDISKTVVAVMAFGINSGAYVAEIFRSGIMSIDEGQFEAGRSLGFNYRQTMIYIIMPQAFKNILPALGNEFISLLKETSVSGYIALQDLTKGGDIIRSRTYDAFMPLIAVALIYLIMVMIFSKLVNLLERRLRNSDH
;
A
#
# COMPACT_ATOMS: atom_id res chain seq x y z
N MET A 1 9.84 40.27 -6.77
CA MET A 1 9.22 38.92 -7.05
C MET A 1 9.31 38.70 -8.53
N GLY A 2 10.10 37.73 -8.99
CA GLY A 2 10.25 37.41 -10.43
C GLY A 2 8.92 36.95 -11.05
N ASN A 3 8.79 37.14 -12.37
CA ASN A 3 7.64 36.68 -13.15
C ASN A 3 7.46 35.15 -12.96
N LEU A 4 6.25 34.64 -13.05
CA LEU A 4 5.91 33.21 -12.88
C LEU A 4 6.77 32.32 -13.78
N GLN A 5 7.09 32.80 -14.99
CA GLN A 5 7.96 32.13 -15.96
C GLN A 5 9.42 32.03 -15.46
N GLU A 6 9.97 33.08 -14.90
CA GLU A 6 11.33 33.08 -14.33
C GLU A 6 11.45 32.11 -13.17
N ARG A 7 10.44 32.09 -12.29
CA ARG A 7 10.38 31.14 -11.17
C ARG A 7 10.28 29.70 -11.66
N PHE A 8 9.49 29.44 -12.70
CA PHE A 8 9.38 28.09 -13.30
C PHE A 8 10.74 27.63 -13.86
N ILE A 9 11.41 28.49 -14.63
CA ILE A 9 12.73 28.20 -15.20
C ILE A 9 13.73 27.93 -14.08
N MET A 10 13.78 28.80 -13.06
CA MET A 10 14.68 28.65 -11.89
C MET A 10 14.46 27.35 -11.16
N ASN A 11 13.19 26.96 -10.90
CA ASN A 11 12.87 25.80 -10.09
C ASN A 11 13.06 24.47 -10.84
N PHE A 12 12.77 24.43 -12.14
CA PHE A 12 12.72 23.15 -12.86
C PHE A 12 13.73 23.01 -13.99
N ILE A 13 14.01 24.08 -14.74
CA ILE A 13 14.85 24.01 -15.93
C ILE A 13 16.32 24.22 -15.60
N THR A 14 16.64 25.23 -14.79
CA THR A 14 18.01 25.51 -14.36
C THR A 14 18.62 24.27 -13.70
N ASP A 15 19.85 23.92 -14.07
CA ASP A 15 20.60 22.76 -13.56
C ASP A 15 19.82 21.42 -13.72
N HIS A 16 18.87 21.35 -14.67
CA HIS A 16 18.02 20.17 -14.90
C HIS A 16 17.30 19.65 -13.63
N ARG A 17 16.86 20.56 -12.74
CA ARG A 17 16.27 20.20 -11.44
C ARG A 17 15.01 19.36 -11.54
N TYR A 18 14.27 19.40 -12.67
CA TYR A 18 13.15 18.49 -12.92
C TYR A 18 13.52 17.01 -12.78
N ARG A 19 14.81 16.65 -12.92
CA ARG A 19 15.28 15.27 -12.72
C ARG A 19 15.04 14.78 -11.30
N TYR A 20 15.13 15.64 -10.27
CA TYR A 20 14.82 15.26 -8.90
C TYR A 20 13.37 14.80 -8.75
N ILE A 21 12.44 15.44 -9.48
CA ILE A 21 11.03 15.04 -9.51
C ILE A 21 10.85 13.70 -10.23
N LEU A 22 11.48 13.52 -11.42
CA LEU A 22 11.34 12.30 -12.20
C LEU A 22 11.95 11.08 -11.49
N GLU A 23 13.15 11.24 -10.92
CA GLU A 23 13.81 10.20 -10.13
C GLU A 23 13.00 9.86 -8.88
N GLY A 24 12.53 10.88 -8.18
CA GLY A 24 11.68 10.70 -7.00
C GLY A 24 10.35 10.01 -7.34
N LEU A 25 9.72 10.36 -8.45
CA LEU A 25 8.51 9.68 -8.95
C LEU A 25 8.77 8.19 -9.22
N LYS A 26 9.88 7.87 -9.88
CA LYS A 26 10.30 6.48 -10.13
C LYS A 26 10.47 5.71 -8.81
N VAL A 27 11.17 6.29 -7.83
CA VAL A 27 11.37 5.66 -6.51
C VAL A 27 10.04 5.44 -5.80
N THR A 28 9.16 6.45 -5.76
CA THR A 28 7.82 6.34 -5.18
C THR A 28 7.05 5.16 -5.78
N LEU A 29 7.00 5.04 -7.10
CA LEU A 29 6.29 3.95 -7.79
C LEU A 29 6.90 2.58 -7.50
N ILE A 30 8.23 2.47 -7.51
CA ILE A 30 8.94 1.22 -7.21
C ILE A 30 8.65 0.78 -5.76
N VAL A 31 8.83 1.68 -4.79
CA VAL A 31 8.60 1.36 -3.38
C VAL A 31 7.14 0.94 -3.16
N THR A 32 6.18 1.70 -3.69
CA THR A 32 4.75 1.39 -3.55
C THR A 32 4.41 0.03 -4.14
N PHE A 33 4.89 -0.27 -5.35
CA PHE A 33 4.58 -1.52 -6.03
C PHE A 33 5.12 -2.74 -5.27
N PHE A 34 6.39 -2.73 -4.89
CA PHE A 34 6.99 -3.84 -4.18
C PHE A 34 6.51 -3.96 -2.72
N ALA A 35 6.20 -2.84 -2.06
CA ALA A 35 5.58 -2.85 -0.74
C ALA A 35 4.19 -3.48 -0.77
N LEU A 36 3.37 -3.18 -1.79
CA LEU A 36 2.07 -3.84 -1.94
C LEU A 36 2.23 -5.35 -2.15
N ILE A 37 3.15 -5.79 -3.01
CA ILE A 37 3.39 -7.23 -3.23
C ILE A 37 3.75 -7.92 -1.90
N LEU A 38 4.69 -7.35 -1.14
CA LEU A 38 5.07 -7.87 0.16
C LEU A 38 3.88 -7.87 1.13
N GLY A 39 3.11 -6.78 1.15
CA GLY A 39 1.91 -6.63 1.95
C GLY A 39 0.84 -7.68 1.62
N VAL A 40 0.61 -7.94 0.33
CA VAL A 40 -0.35 -8.98 -0.12
C VAL A 40 0.09 -10.36 0.33
N VAL A 41 1.36 -10.72 0.20
CA VAL A 41 1.88 -12.01 0.65
C VAL A 41 1.73 -12.18 2.17
N LEU A 42 2.16 -11.18 2.94
CA LEU A 42 2.05 -11.20 4.41
C LEU A 42 0.59 -11.21 4.87
N GLY A 43 -0.23 -10.32 4.32
CA GLY A 43 -1.64 -10.21 4.69
C GLY A 43 -2.44 -11.45 4.36
N PHE A 44 -2.17 -12.09 3.21
CA PHE A 44 -2.80 -13.36 2.84
C PHE A 44 -2.46 -14.48 3.82
N VAL A 45 -1.18 -14.63 4.19
CA VAL A 45 -0.75 -15.64 5.19
C VAL A 45 -1.43 -15.40 6.52
N ILE A 46 -1.48 -14.15 6.99
CA ILE A 46 -2.15 -13.77 8.24
C ILE A 46 -3.65 -14.08 8.18
N ALA A 47 -4.30 -13.75 7.07
CA ALA A 47 -5.73 -14.02 6.88
C ALA A 47 -6.03 -15.53 6.94
N ILE A 48 -5.19 -16.39 6.35
CA ILE A 48 -5.33 -17.86 6.43
C ILE A 48 -5.20 -18.33 7.89
N ILE A 49 -4.18 -17.86 8.62
CA ILE A 49 -3.95 -18.25 10.02
C ILE A 49 -5.19 -17.91 10.87
N ARG A 50 -5.67 -16.66 10.76
CA ARG A 50 -6.82 -16.17 11.53
C ARG A 50 -8.11 -16.92 11.17
N SER A 51 -8.39 -17.07 9.88
CA SER A 51 -9.58 -17.82 9.41
C SER A 51 -9.54 -19.29 9.85
N THR A 52 -8.37 -19.92 9.85
CA THR A 52 -8.23 -21.29 10.36
C THR A 52 -8.48 -21.37 11.87
N HIS A 53 -7.97 -20.41 12.62
CA HIS A 53 -8.22 -20.34 14.08
C HIS A 53 -9.71 -20.15 14.37
N ASP A 54 -10.38 -19.20 13.73
CA ASP A 54 -11.77 -18.85 13.99
C ASP A 54 -12.71 -20.06 13.76
N LYS A 55 -12.34 -20.95 12.84
CA LYS A 55 -13.17 -22.12 12.51
C LYS A 55 -12.83 -23.40 13.28
N THR A 56 -11.55 -23.60 13.57
CA THR A 56 -11.10 -24.89 14.13
C THR A 56 -10.65 -24.81 15.58
N GLY A 57 -10.51 -23.59 16.13
CA GLY A 57 -9.88 -23.35 17.42
C GLY A 57 -8.40 -23.72 17.49
N LYS A 58 -7.81 -24.15 16.34
CA LYS A 58 -6.38 -24.49 16.22
C LYS A 58 -5.54 -23.24 16.03
N MET A 59 -4.21 -23.37 16.10
CA MET A 59 -3.24 -22.28 15.85
C MET A 59 -3.39 -21.07 16.80
N LYS A 60 -3.82 -21.26 18.04
CA LYS A 60 -4.06 -20.20 19.04
C LYS A 60 -2.88 -19.25 19.21
N ILE A 61 -1.65 -19.78 19.30
CA ILE A 61 -0.42 -18.98 19.47
C ILE A 61 -0.16 -18.14 18.23
N LEU A 62 -0.26 -18.73 17.03
CA LEU A 62 -0.07 -18.00 15.78
C LEU A 62 -1.12 -16.91 15.58
N ASN A 63 -2.38 -17.21 15.90
CA ASN A 63 -3.45 -16.21 15.85
C ASN A 63 -3.22 -15.06 16.85
N PHE A 64 -2.73 -15.35 18.05
CA PHE A 64 -2.35 -14.33 19.01
C PHE A 64 -1.24 -13.41 18.45
N ILE A 65 -0.19 -14.00 17.87
CA ILE A 65 0.91 -13.24 17.24
C ILE A 65 0.38 -12.39 16.08
N CYS A 66 -0.48 -12.93 15.23
CA CYS A 66 -1.09 -12.19 14.12
C CYS A 66 -1.93 -11.00 14.62
N ASN A 67 -2.73 -11.21 15.65
CA ASN A 67 -3.53 -10.14 16.25
C ASN A 67 -2.65 -9.06 16.90
N LEU A 68 -1.59 -9.45 17.62
CA LEU A 68 -0.63 -8.51 18.19
C LEU A 68 0.04 -7.68 17.08
N TYR A 69 0.51 -8.34 16.02
CA TYR A 69 1.08 -7.66 14.84
C TYR A 69 0.12 -6.63 14.24
N ILE A 70 -1.12 -7.03 13.94
CA ILE A 70 -2.13 -6.12 13.38
C ILE A 70 -2.38 -4.94 14.31
N THR A 71 -2.53 -5.20 15.62
CA THR A 71 -2.79 -4.16 16.63
C THR A 71 -1.64 -3.16 16.70
N VAL A 72 -0.40 -3.64 16.77
CA VAL A 72 0.80 -2.77 16.86
C VAL A 72 0.98 -1.97 15.59
N ILE A 73 0.92 -2.62 14.43
CA ILE A 73 1.17 -1.96 13.14
C ILE A 73 0.10 -0.91 12.83
N ARG A 74 -1.17 -1.23 13.03
CA ARG A 74 -2.27 -0.27 12.78
C ARG A 74 -2.43 0.77 13.88
N GLY A 75 -1.88 0.52 15.06
CA GLY A 75 -1.92 1.43 16.20
C GLY A 75 -0.74 2.42 16.27
N THR A 76 0.24 2.32 15.39
CA THR A 76 1.42 3.17 15.40
C THR A 76 1.63 3.88 14.06
N PRO A 77 2.19 5.13 14.05
CA PRO A 77 2.42 5.87 12.80
C PRO A 77 3.44 5.18 11.89
N VAL A 78 3.14 5.08 10.59
CA VAL A 78 4.02 4.43 9.60
C VAL A 78 5.41 5.09 9.53
N VAL A 79 5.50 6.41 9.73
CA VAL A 79 6.80 7.10 9.75
C VAL A 79 7.68 6.61 10.90
N VAL A 80 7.10 6.36 12.07
CA VAL A 80 7.85 5.83 13.23
C VAL A 80 8.32 4.40 12.95
N GLN A 81 7.48 3.57 12.33
CA GLN A 81 7.85 2.22 11.91
C GLN A 81 9.01 2.26 10.91
N LEU A 82 8.96 3.14 9.91
CA LEU A 82 10.04 3.34 8.93
C LEU A 82 11.37 3.70 9.63
N LEU A 83 11.33 4.64 10.58
CA LEU A 83 12.52 5.07 11.33
C LEU A 83 13.09 3.94 12.19
N ILE A 84 12.24 3.17 12.89
CA ILE A 84 12.68 2.02 13.69
C ILE A 84 13.33 0.97 12.78
N ILE A 85 12.68 0.62 11.68
CA ILE A 85 13.20 -0.39 10.76
C ILE A 85 14.55 0.07 10.17
N TYR A 86 14.66 1.33 9.76
CA TYR A 86 15.88 1.84 9.15
C TYR A 86 17.01 2.03 10.15
N PHE A 87 16.79 2.74 11.27
CA PHE A 87 17.86 3.12 12.19
C PHE A 87 18.17 2.08 13.27
N VAL A 88 17.17 1.28 13.68
CA VAL A 88 17.35 0.30 14.77
C VAL A 88 17.59 -1.09 14.20
N ILE A 89 16.77 -1.56 13.25
CA ILE A 89 16.88 -2.93 12.73
C ILE A 89 18.01 -3.03 11.70
N PHE A 90 18.08 -2.10 10.75
CA PHE A 90 19.06 -2.11 9.66
C PHE A 90 20.17 -1.08 9.79
N GLY A 91 20.29 -0.40 10.93
CA GLY A 91 21.24 0.71 11.13
C GLY A 91 22.73 0.35 10.93
N SER A 92 23.10 -0.91 11.09
CA SER A 92 24.47 -1.42 10.87
C SER A 92 24.62 -2.24 9.59
N SER A 93 23.62 -2.23 8.68
CA SER A 93 23.63 -3.03 7.47
C SER A 93 23.82 -2.17 6.22
N ASP A 94 24.50 -2.72 5.20
CA ASP A 94 24.68 -2.09 3.88
C ASP A 94 23.49 -2.25 2.94
N ILE A 95 22.29 -2.52 3.49
CA ILE A 95 21.07 -2.69 2.69
C ILE A 95 20.63 -1.34 2.12
N SER A 96 20.24 -1.32 0.85
CA SER A 96 19.79 -0.08 0.20
C SER A 96 18.53 0.49 0.89
N LYS A 97 18.45 1.82 1.00
CA LYS A 97 17.30 2.52 1.57
C LYS A 97 15.99 2.16 0.90
N THR A 98 16.02 1.90 -0.42
CA THR A 98 14.83 1.48 -1.18
C THR A 98 14.30 0.12 -0.69
N VAL A 99 15.18 -0.84 -0.44
CA VAL A 99 14.78 -2.15 0.10
C VAL A 99 14.21 -2.01 1.51
N VAL A 100 14.86 -1.22 2.36
CA VAL A 100 14.35 -0.94 3.73
C VAL A 100 12.97 -0.28 3.68
N ALA A 101 12.77 0.69 2.79
CA ALA A 101 11.46 1.32 2.59
C ALA A 101 10.40 0.32 2.12
N VAL A 102 10.74 -0.53 1.13
CA VAL A 102 9.83 -1.61 0.68
C VAL A 102 9.45 -2.55 1.83
N MET A 103 10.40 -2.92 2.68
CA MET A 103 10.12 -3.77 3.85
C MET A 103 9.23 -3.05 4.86
N ALA A 104 9.54 -1.80 5.19
CA ALA A 104 8.78 -1.03 6.17
C ALA A 104 7.33 -0.81 5.73
N PHE A 105 7.13 -0.32 4.52
CA PHE A 105 5.78 -0.11 3.98
C PHE A 105 5.07 -1.43 3.67
N GLY A 106 5.78 -2.48 3.26
CA GLY A 106 5.20 -3.79 3.03
C GLY A 106 4.74 -4.47 4.32
N ILE A 107 5.50 -4.35 5.40
CA ILE A 107 5.08 -4.80 6.74
C ILE A 107 3.86 -4.00 7.20
N ASN A 108 3.85 -2.69 7.01
CA ASN A 108 2.69 -1.87 7.34
C ASN A 108 1.46 -2.31 6.55
N SER A 109 1.56 -2.36 5.22
CA SER A 109 0.48 -2.77 4.32
C SER A 109 -0.03 -4.19 4.62
N GLY A 110 0.83 -5.11 5.03
CA GLY A 110 0.44 -6.48 5.38
C GLY A 110 -0.65 -6.56 6.45
N ALA A 111 -0.65 -5.63 7.41
CA ALA A 111 -1.68 -5.56 8.44
C ALA A 111 -3.04 -5.07 7.87
N TYR A 112 -3.03 -4.12 6.95
CA TYR A 112 -4.24 -3.64 6.26
C TYR A 112 -4.77 -4.68 5.28
N VAL A 113 -3.89 -5.31 4.50
CA VAL A 113 -4.24 -6.36 3.56
C VAL A 113 -4.85 -7.58 4.27
N ALA A 114 -4.34 -7.97 5.46
CA ALA A 114 -4.95 -9.03 6.25
C ALA A 114 -6.43 -8.74 6.59
N GLU A 115 -6.75 -7.49 6.92
CA GLU A 115 -8.14 -7.08 7.18
C GLU A 115 -8.96 -6.97 5.88
N ILE A 116 -8.34 -6.58 4.75
CA ILE A 116 -9.00 -6.58 3.43
C ILE A 116 -9.44 -8.01 3.06
N PHE A 117 -8.55 -8.98 3.20
CA PHE A 117 -8.91 -10.39 2.96
C PHE A 117 -10.01 -10.87 3.90
N ARG A 118 -9.89 -10.56 5.20
CA ARG A 118 -10.90 -10.95 6.18
C ARG A 118 -12.26 -10.34 5.87
N SER A 119 -12.33 -9.05 5.62
CA SER A 119 -13.58 -8.35 5.31
C SER A 119 -14.19 -8.81 3.98
N GLY A 120 -13.36 -9.08 2.97
CA GLY A 120 -13.82 -9.61 1.68
C GLY A 120 -14.44 -11.00 1.80
N ILE A 121 -13.88 -11.89 2.64
CA ILE A 121 -14.46 -13.21 2.91
C ILE A 121 -15.77 -13.07 3.72
N MET A 122 -15.78 -12.21 4.73
CA MET A 122 -16.95 -11.98 5.58
C MET A 122 -18.10 -11.26 4.89
N SER A 123 -17.85 -10.61 3.75
CA SER A 123 -18.89 -9.95 2.96
C SER A 123 -19.76 -10.92 2.14
N ILE A 124 -19.37 -12.21 2.07
CA ILE A 124 -20.14 -13.22 1.38
C ILE A 124 -21.25 -13.75 2.30
N ASP A 125 -22.46 -13.80 1.76
CA ASP A 125 -23.65 -14.26 2.46
C ASP A 125 -23.46 -15.67 3.05
N GLU A 126 -23.86 -15.87 4.31
CA GLU A 126 -23.74 -17.17 4.99
C GLU A 126 -24.51 -18.28 4.28
N GLY A 127 -25.59 -17.96 3.58
CA GLY A 127 -26.34 -18.90 2.75
C GLY A 127 -25.49 -19.56 1.67
N GLN A 128 -24.40 -18.93 1.21
CA GLN A 128 -23.46 -19.55 0.26
C GLN A 128 -22.69 -20.71 0.93
N PHE A 129 -22.38 -20.60 2.22
CA PHE A 129 -21.77 -21.70 2.98
C PHE A 129 -22.79 -22.85 3.21
N GLU A 130 -24.04 -22.51 3.47
CA GLU A 130 -25.12 -23.50 3.65
C GLU A 130 -25.42 -24.22 2.35
N ALA A 131 -25.51 -23.49 1.23
CA ALA A 131 -25.69 -24.07 -0.10
C ALA A 131 -24.55 -25.04 -0.45
N GLY A 132 -23.29 -24.68 -0.17
CA GLY A 132 -22.16 -25.56 -0.40
C GLY A 132 -22.26 -26.87 0.42
N ARG A 133 -22.70 -26.79 1.68
CA ARG A 133 -22.94 -27.98 2.53
C ARG A 133 -24.07 -28.85 1.98
N SER A 134 -25.14 -28.24 1.52
CA SER A 134 -26.28 -28.94 0.94
C SER A 134 -25.91 -29.70 -0.33
N LEU A 135 -24.91 -29.21 -1.08
CA LEU A 135 -24.33 -29.91 -2.24
C LEU A 135 -23.31 -31.00 -1.83
N GLY A 136 -23.11 -31.26 -0.54
CA GLY A 136 -22.16 -32.25 -0.01
C GLY A 136 -20.72 -31.80 0.02
N PHE A 137 -20.41 -30.51 -0.21
CA PHE A 137 -19.06 -29.99 -0.13
C PHE A 137 -18.58 -29.90 1.32
N ASN A 138 -17.36 -30.32 1.56
CA ASN A 138 -16.71 -30.01 2.83
C ASN A 138 -16.31 -28.52 2.87
N TYR A 139 -15.95 -28.03 4.08
CA TYR A 139 -15.60 -26.62 4.26
C TYR A 139 -14.54 -26.11 3.27
N ARG A 140 -13.47 -26.89 3.03
CA ARG A 140 -12.38 -26.50 2.12
C ARG A 140 -12.88 -26.38 0.67
N GLN A 141 -13.73 -27.30 0.23
CA GLN A 141 -14.34 -27.27 -1.09
C GLN A 141 -15.27 -26.07 -1.24
N THR A 142 -16.16 -25.84 -0.26
CA THR A 142 -17.04 -24.65 -0.24
C THR A 142 -16.21 -23.35 -0.31
N MET A 143 -15.14 -23.26 0.49
CA MET A 143 -14.27 -22.10 0.50
C MET A 143 -13.60 -21.86 -0.86
N ILE A 144 -13.03 -22.88 -1.49
CA ILE A 144 -12.27 -22.75 -2.74
C ILE A 144 -13.19 -22.52 -3.94
N TYR A 145 -14.31 -23.25 -4.03
CA TYR A 145 -15.13 -23.27 -5.24
C TYR A 145 -16.28 -22.27 -5.22
N ILE A 146 -16.76 -21.84 -4.04
CA ILE A 146 -17.91 -20.96 -3.90
C ILE A 146 -17.52 -19.61 -3.31
N ILE A 147 -16.87 -19.60 -2.15
CA ILE A 147 -16.64 -18.36 -1.37
C ILE A 147 -15.50 -17.53 -1.96
N MET A 148 -14.33 -18.13 -2.18
CA MET A 148 -13.15 -17.38 -2.63
C MET A 148 -13.34 -16.69 -3.98
N PRO A 149 -13.95 -17.30 -5.02
CA PRO A 149 -14.20 -16.60 -6.28
C PRO A 149 -15.07 -15.35 -6.12
N GLN A 150 -16.07 -15.41 -5.23
CA GLN A 150 -16.93 -14.26 -4.92
C GLN A 150 -16.19 -13.23 -4.06
N ALA A 151 -15.46 -13.66 -3.03
CA ALA A 151 -14.69 -12.79 -2.16
C ALA A 151 -13.62 -12.01 -2.93
N PHE A 152 -12.96 -12.61 -3.93
CA PHE A 152 -11.97 -11.93 -4.75
C PHE A 152 -12.51 -10.70 -5.48
N LYS A 153 -13.80 -10.70 -5.86
CA LYS A 153 -14.45 -9.54 -6.50
C LYS A 153 -14.49 -8.32 -5.57
N ASN A 154 -14.61 -8.55 -4.27
CA ASN A 154 -14.60 -7.50 -3.24
C ASN A 154 -13.16 -7.15 -2.80
N ILE A 155 -12.26 -8.14 -2.75
CA ILE A 155 -10.87 -7.98 -2.33
C ILE A 155 -10.06 -7.17 -3.35
N LEU A 156 -10.20 -7.43 -4.65
CA LEU A 156 -9.37 -6.80 -5.68
C LEU A 156 -9.51 -5.27 -5.73
N PRO A 157 -10.72 -4.67 -5.71
CA PRO A 157 -10.86 -3.21 -5.63
C PRO A 157 -10.27 -2.64 -4.34
N ALA A 158 -10.43 -3.35 -3.21
CA ALA A 158 -9.88 -2.91 -1.93
C ALA A 158 -8.35 -2.92 -1.93
N LEU A 159 -7.69 -3.92 -2.57
CA LEU A 159 -6.24 -3.93 -2.79
C LEU A 159 -5.79 -2.78 -3.70
N GLY A 160 -6.59 -2.43 -4.71
CA GLY A 160 -6.34 -1.24 -5.53
C GLY A 160 -6.38 0.05 -4.74
N ASN A 161 -7.30 0.19 -3.80
CA ASN A 161 -7.36 1.33 -2.87
C ASN A 161 -6.19 1.33 -1.88
N GLU A 162 -5.74 0.16 -1.42
CA GLU A 162 -4.53 0.03 -0.60
C GLU A 162 -3.28 0.51 -1.36
N PHE A 163 -3.14 0.18 -2.66
CA PHE A 163 -2.08 0.71 -3.50
C PHE A 163 -2.07 2.24 -3.53
N ILE A 164 -3.26 2.87 -3.70
CA ILE A 164 -3.40 4.33 -3.70
C ILE A 164 -3.04 4.93 -2.33
N SER A 165 -3.36 4.25 -1.24
CA SER A 165 -2.98 4.67 0.11
C SER A 165 -1.48 4.61 0.31
N LEU A 166 -0.84 3.47 -0.02
CA LEU A 166 0.61 3.29 0.02
C LEU A 166 1.36 4.33 -0.80
N LEU A 167 0.85 4.67 -2.00
CA LEU A 167 1.46 5.67 -2.87
C LEU A 167 1.60 7.03 -2.17
N LYS A 168 0.65 7.39 -1.32
CA LYS A 168 0.70 8.62 -0.51
C LYS A 168 1.57 8.44 0.74
N GLU A 169 1.50 7.29 1.39
CA GLU A 169 2.26 6.98 2.60
C GLU A 169 3.77 6.93 2.35
N THR A 170 4.20 6.48 1.17
CA THR A 170 5.63 6.49 0.80
C THR A 170 6.24 7.89 0.76
N SER A 171 5.43 8.96 0.75
CA SER A 171 5.87 10.36 0.79
C SER A 171 6.72 10.73 2.02
N VAL A 172 6.71 9.89 3.06
CA VAL A 172 7.56 10.07 4.26
C VAL A 172 8.94 9.41 4.12
N SER A 173 9.27 8.79 2.98
CA SER A 173 10.57 8.14 2.75
C SER A 173 11.76 9.10 2.87
N GLY A 174 11.52 10.38 2.66
CA GLY A 174 12.53 11.43 2.85
C GLY A 174 13.14 11.50 4.26
N TYR A 175 12.44 10.98 5.30
CA TYR A 175 12.96 10.92 6.68
C TYR A 175 14.17 9.97 6.84
N ILE A 176 14.31 8.98 5.96
CA ILE A 176 15.52 8.14 5.88
C ILE A 176 16.45 8.57 4.75
N ALA A 177 16.32 9.80 4.27
CA ALA A 177 17.06 10.35 3.14
C ALA A 177 16.96 9.48 1.87
N LEU A 178 15.82 8.82 1.64
CA LEU A 178 15.46 8.21 0.36
C LEU A 178 14.82 9.30 -0.50
N GLN A 179 15.31 9.44 -1.73
CA GLN A 179 14.82 10.45 -2.66
C GLN A 179 13.54 9.94 -3.35
N ASP A 180 12.40 10.06 -2.66
CA ASP A 180 11.07 9.91 -3.22
C ASP A 180 10.59 11.21 -3.90
N LEU A 181 9.38 11.23 -4.43
CA LEU A 181 8.80 12.39 -5.10
C LEU A 181 8.74 13.63 -4.20
N THR A 182 8.36 13.47 -2.94
CA THR A 182 8.30 14.56 -1.95
C THR A 182 9.69 15.10 -1.65
N LYS A 183 10.66 14.21 -1.45
CA LYS A 183 12.07 14.61 -1.23
C LYS A 183 12.67 15.28 -2.45
N GLY A 184 12.29 14.86 -3.67
CA GLY A 184 12.69 15.53 -4.91
C GLY A 184 12.25 17.01 -4.93
N GLY A 185 11.00 17.28 -4.56
CA GLY A 185 10.49 18.65 -4.39
C GLY A 185 11.19 19.43 -3.28
N ASP A 186 11.49 18.78 -2.16
CA ASP A 186 12.20 19.39 -1.03
C ASP A 186 13.64 19.79 -1.38
N ILE A 187 14.33 18.99 -2.19
CA ILE A 187 15.68 19.31 -2.72
C ILE A 187 15.62 20.57 -3.59
N ILE A 188 14.62 20.68 -4.48
CA ILE A 188 14.45 21.89 -5.31
C ILE A 188 14.18 23.09 -4.41
N ARG A 189 13.23 22.99 -3.49
CA ARG A 189 12.90 24.02 -2.51
C ARG A 189 14.13 24.53 -1.74
N SER A 190 14.96 23.63 -1.26
CA SER A 190 16.15 23.99 -0.48
C SER A 190 17.22 24.69 -1.32
N ARG A 191 17.30 24.41 -2.63
CA ARG A 191 18.27 25.02 -3.56
C ARG A 191 17.81 26.36 -4.13
N THR A 192 16.50 26.55 -4.26
CA THR A 192 15.93 27.75 -4.88
C THR A 192 15.36 28.75 -3.88
N TYR A 193 15.21 28.34 -2.61
CA TYR A 193 14.51 29.08 -1.56
C TYR A 193 13.06 29.44 -1.94
N ASP A 194 12.51 28.74 -2.95
CA ASP A 194 11.11 28.85 -3.37
C ASP A 194 10.34 27.61 -2.94
N ALA A 195 9.47 27.74 -1.95
CA ALA A 195 8.67 26.62 -1.45
C ALA A 195 7.42 26.37 -2.31
N PHE A 196 6.83 27.43 -2.86
CA PHE A 196 5.53 27.34 -3.51
C PHE A 196 5.55 26.45 -4.77
N MET A 197 6.42 26.75 -5.72
CA MET A 197 6.45 26.06 -7.01
C MET A 197 6.77 24.57 -6.87
N PRO A 198 7.85 24.15 -6.19
CA PRO A 198 8.19 22.72 -6.08
C PRO A 198 7.13 21.92 -5.31
N LEU A 199 6.58 22.46 -4.21
CA LEU A 199 5.61 21.73 -3.40
C LEU A 199 4.26 21.61 -4.10
N ILE A 200 3.80 22.65 -4.80
CA ILE A 200 2.58 22.57 -5.63
C ILE A 200 2.77 21.57 -6.78
N ALA A 201 3.94 21.56 -7.45
CA ALA A 201 4.21 20.58 -8.50
C ALA A 201 4.15 19.14 -7.96
N VAL A 202 4.76 18.87 -6.81
CA VAL A 202 4.67 17.56 -6.13
C VAL A 202 3.23 17.20 -5.82
N ALA A 203 2.46 18.12 -5.23
CA ALA A 203 1.05 17.91 -4.89
C ALA A 203 0.21 17.59 -6.14
N LEU A 204 0.43 18.32 -7.25
CA LEU A 204 -0.28 18.09 -8.51
C LEU A 204 0.09 16.73 -9.11
N ILE A 205 1.35 16.31 -9.05
CA ILE A 205 1.77 14.98 -9.53
C ILE A 205 1.10 13.88 -8.72
N TYR A 206 1.09 13.98 -7.38
CA TYR A 206 0.35 13.02 -6.53
C TYR A 206 -1.14 13.00 -6.88
N LEU A 207 -1.76 14.16 -7.03
CA LEU A 207 -3.19 14.26 -7.40
C LEU A 207 -3.48 13.55 -8.73
N ILE A 208 -2.67 13.82 -9.76
CA ILE A 208 -2.82 13.17 -11.08
C ILE A 208 -2.67 11.66 -10.96
N MET A 209 -1.64 11.17 -10.24
CA MET A 209 -1.46 9.74 -10.02
C MET A 209 -2.66 9.11 -9.31
N VAL A 210 -3.13 9.72 -8.21
CA VAL A 210 -4.30 9.24 -7.46
C VAL A 210 -5.54 9.21 -8.35
N MET A 211 -5.79 10.25 -9.15
CA MET A 211 -6.91 10.30 -10.08
C MET A 211 -6.85 9.18 -11.13
N ILE A 212 -5.68 8.93 -11.70
CA ILE A 212 -5.47 7.87 -12.71
C ILE A 212 -5.74 6.49 -12.06
N PHE A 213 -5.09 6.20 -10.93
CA PHE A 213 -5.26 4.91 -10.26
C PHE A 213 -6.68 4.70 -9.72
N SER A 214 -7.33 5.73 -9.16
CA SER A 214 -8.73 5.65 -8.73
C SER A 214 -9.66 5.34 -9.90
N LYS A 215 -9.43 5.95 -11.07
CA LYS A 215 -10.21 5.63 -12.27
C LYS A 215 -10.01 4.18 -12.71
N LEU A 216 -8.78 3.66 -12.64
CA LEU A 216 -8.48 2.26 -12.97
C LEU A 216 -9.16 1.29 -11.99
N VAL A 217 -9.10 1.58 -10.68
CA VAL A 217 -9.77 0.76 -9.64
C VAL A 217 -11.29 0.78 -9.83
N ASN A 218 -11.91 1.92 -10.07
CA ASN A 218 -13.33 2.03 -10.33
C ASN A 218 -13.77 1.26 -11.61
N LEU A 219 -12.91 1.27 -12.64
CA LEU A 219 -13.16 0.51 -13.86
C LEU A 219 -13.09 -1.01 -13.60
N LEU A 220 -12.11 -1.45 -12.82
CA LEU A 220 -11.97 -2.82 -12.37
C LEU A 220 -13.22 -3.28 -11.58
N GLU A 221 -13.63 -2.49 -10.60
CA GLU A 221 -14.82 -2.77 -9.78
C GLU A 221 -16.09 -2.93 -10.63
N ARG A 222 -16.33 -2.01 -11.56
CA ARG A 222 -17.47 -2.11 -12.49
C ARG A 222 -17.45 -3.38 -13.33
N ARG A 223 -16.26 -3.77 -13.82
CA ARG A 223 -16.13 -5.02 -14.60
C ARG A 223 -16.41 -6.26 -13.77
N LEU A 224 -15.92 -6.30 -12.52
CA LEU A 224 -16.14 -7.42 -11.62
C LEU A 224 -17.62 -7.56 -11.22
N ARG A 225 -18.31 -6.46 -10.98
CA ARG A 225 -19.77 -6.46 -10.71
C ARG A 225 -20.60 -6.94 -11.89
N ASN A 226 -20.25 -6.54 -13.12
CA ASN A 226 -20.99 -6.93 -14.31
C ASN A 226 -20.78 -8.41 -14.71
N SER A 227 -19.87 -9.13 -14.08
CA SER A 227 -19.67 -10.57 -14.32
C SER A 227 -20.62 -11.47 -13.52
N ASP A 228 -21.57 -10.88 -12.78
CA ASP A 228 -22.61 -11.62 -12.03
C ASP A 228 -23.93 -11.77 -12.80
N HIS A 229 -23.94 -11.29 -14.04
CA HIS A 229 -25.02 -11.46 -15.03
C HIS A 229 -24.48 -12.20 -16.25
#